data_82920a983f4009d326d4a494c70fcc77
#
_entry.id   82920a983f4009d326d4a494c70fcc77
#
_cell.length_a   1.000
_cell.length_b   1.000
_cell.length_c   1.000
_cell.angle_alpha   90.00
_cell.angle_beta   90.00
_cell.angle_gamma   90.00
#
_symmetry.space_group_name_H-M   'P 1'
#
loop_
_entity.id
_entity.type
_entity.pdbx_description
1 polymer ?
#
loop_
_entity_poly.entity_id
_entity_poly.type
_entity_poly.pdbx_seq_one_letter_code
_entity_poly.pdbx_strand_id
1 'polypeptide(L)'
;KLGSTVAMVALVVILIGDMYPVNKRYLNSGNFVTAARKTNPFPMTEADRYILQDKDMNYRVLNAAAGPTLAASFNEPRTSYYHKSVGGYHAAKLRRYQDLIEHQLMNANPAVLNMLNTRYIIQPLENGKETVVRNPGALGNAWFVSEVKWVDNADAEMEAITDFDPSFTAVVDRKFKNEIGEKIIPPVAGDTIYETAYKPDELTYRYQSRNGGLAVFSEIYFPWGWQVTVDGKPVDMARVNYVLRAVNLPAGDHEVIFRFDPQSVHTTEAVAYVSLFLILGAFVVV
;
A
#
# COMPACT_ATOMS: atom_id res chain seq x y z
N LYS A 1 45.36 -42.22 9.39
CA LYS A 1 43.88 -42.11 9.42
C LYS A 1 43.35 -41.72 10.83
N LEU A 2 43.90 -42.27 11.93
CA LEU A 2 43.42 -41.94 13.29
C LEU A 2 43.70 -40.45 13.64
N GLY A 3 44.87 -39.92 13.26
CA GLY A 3 45.22 -38.52 13.51
C GLY A 3 44.32 -37.51 12.77
N SER A 4 43.88 -37.85 11.58
CA SER A 4 42.98 -37.01 10.78
C SER A 4 41.57 -36.95 11.42
N THR A 5 41.07 -38.09 11.93
CA THR A 5 39.77 -38.16 12.61
C THR A 5 39.80 -37.39 13.94
N VAL A 6 40.88 -37.51 14.72
CA VAL A 6 41.03 -36.75 15.98
C VAL A 6 41.10 -35.24 15.70
N ALA A 7 41.86 -34.83 14.68
CA ALA A 7 41.95 -33.43 14.31
C ALA A 7 40.58 -32.86 13.85
N MET A 8 39.80 -33.64 13.11
CA MET A 8 38.47 -33.23 12.64
C MET A 8 37.48 -33.09 13.82
N VAL A 9 37.50 -34.04 14.78
CA VAL A 9 36.68 -33.96 16.00
C VAL A 9 37.07 -32.75 16.85
N ALA A 10 38.37 -32.52 17.04
CA ALA A 10 38.84 -31.33 17.77
C ALA A 10 38.39 -30.03 17.12
N LEU A 11 38.44 -29.93 15.80
CA LEU A 11 37.98 -28.75 15.05
C LEU A 11 36.48 -28.55 15.22
N VAL A 12 35.68 -29.58 15.16
CA VAL A 12 34.23 -29.51 15.39
C VAL A 12 33.93 -29.05 16.83
N VAL A 13 34.63 -29.53 17.83
CA VAL A 13 34.45 -29.12 19.24
C VAL A 13 34.79 -27.64 19.42
N ILE A 14 35.87 -27.17 18.80
CA ILE A 14 36.28 -25.77 18.85
C ILE A 14 35.22 -24.88 18.17
N LEU A 15 34.73 -25.26 16.99
CA LEU A 15 33.67 -24.54 16.28
C LEU A 15 32.38 -24.46 17.10
N ILE A 16 31.96 -25.57 17.71
CA ILE A 16 30.77 -25.57 18.60
C ILE A 16 31.00 -24.64 19.80
N GLY A 17 32.20 -24.71 20.42
CA GLY A 17 32.56 -23.84 21.55
C GLY A 17 32.55 -22.37 21.22
N ASP A 18 32.99 -22.01 20.02
CA ASP A 18 32.99 -20.61 19.53
C ASP A 18 31.57 -20.15 19.12
N MET A 19 30.87 -20.97 18.36
CA MET A 19 29.55 -20.60 17.84
C MET A 19 28.42 -20.61 18.88
N TYR A 20 28.53 -21.46 19.93
CA TYR A 20 27.47 -21.58 20.95
C TYR A 20 27.20 -20.27 21.71
N PRO A 21 28.19 -19.55 22.27
CA PRO A 21 27.94 -18.27 22.95
C PRO A 21 27.48 -17.19 22.02
N VAL A 22 27.92 -17.19 20.75
CA VAL A 22 27.44 -16.25 19.73
C VAL A 22 25.95 -16.50 19.45
N ASN A 23 25.58 -17.73 19.12
CA ASN A 23 24.19 -18.11 18.84
C ASN A 23 23.25 -17.81 20.01
N LYS A 24 23.71 -18.09 21.26
CA LYS A 24 22.95 -17.86 22.49
C LYS A 24 22.62 -16.37 22.72
N ARG A 25 23.38 -15.42 22.14
CA ARG A 25 23.05 -13.96 22.18
C ARG A 25 21.81 -13.66 21.36
N TYR A 26 21.64 -14.34 20.22
CA TYR A 26 20.55 -14.10 19.27
C TYR A 26 19.34 -15.00 19.51
N LEU A 27 19.55 -16.23 20.00
CA LEU A 27 18.49 -17.18 20.30
C LEU A 27 18.69 -17.78 21.70
N ASN A 28 17.90 -17.29 22.62
CA ASN A 28 17.90 -17.76 24.04
C ASN A 28 16.47 -17.97 24.54
N SER A 29 16.32 -18.46 25.77
CA SER A 29 15.00 -18.75 26.33
C SER A 29 14.04 -17.58 26.40
N GLY A 30 14.54 -16.34 26.45
CA GLY A 30 13.73 -15.10 26.41
C GLY A 30 13.11 -14.80 25.04
N ASN A 31 13.61 -15.43 23.97
CA ASN A 31 13.06 -15.27 22.63
C ASN A 31 11.87 -16.21 22.34
N PHE A 32 11.63 -17.19 23.22
CA PHE A 32 10.49 -18.10 23.08
C PHE A 32 9.25 -17.51 23.74
N VAL A 33 8.15 -17.55 23.02
CA VAL A 33 6.83 -17.10 23.48
C VAL A 33 5.89 -18.30 23.60
N THR A 34 4.83 -18.16 24.39
CA THR A 34 3.80 -19.18 24.51
C THR A 34 3.06 -19.36 23.17
N ALA A 35 2.50 -20.55 22.93
CA ALA A 35 1.71 -20.82 21.74
C ALA A 35 0.55 -19.82 21.57
N ALA A 36 -0.12 -19.45 22.66
CA ALA A 36 -1.18 -18.45 22.64
C ALA A 36 -0.70 -17.08 22.13
N ARG A 37 0.47 -16.61 22.57
CA ARG A 37 1.06 -15.36 22.11
C ARG A 37 1.54 -15.43 20.66
N LYS A 38 1.97 -16.61 20.20
CA LYS A 38 2.31 -16.82 18.79
C LYS A 38 1.08 -16.75 17.90
N THR A 39 -0.05 -17.33 18.33
CA THR A 39 -1.31 -17.36 17.57
C THR A 39 -2.00 -15.99 17.56
N ASN A 40 -1.88 -15.22 18.65
CA ASN A 40 -2.45 -13.88 18.76
C ASN A 40 -1.38 -12.88 19.26
N PRO A 41 -0.48 -12.44 18.38
CA PRO A 41 0.62 -11.54 18.72
C PRO A 41 0.13 -10.14 19.13
N PHE A 42 -1.01 -9.71 18.58
CA PHE A 42 -1.64 -8.42 18.86
C PHE A 42 -3.08 -8.63 19.30
N PRO A 43 -3.38 -8.60 20.63
CA PRO A 43 -4.76 -8.67 21.10
C PRO A 43 -5.61 -7.53 20.51
N MET A 44 -6.80 -7.88 20.03
CA MET A 44 -7.73 -6.93 19.43
C MET A 44 -8.26 -5.97 20.49
N THR A 45 -8.19 -4.65 20.22
CA THR A 45 -8.72 -3.61 21.08
C THR A 45 -10.24 -3.38 20.86
N GLU A 46 -10.85 -2.53 21.67
CA GLU A 46 -12.23 -2.09 21.45
C GLU A 46 -12.35 -1.25 20.17
N ALA A 47 -11.32 -0.44 19.88
CA ALA A 47 -11.22 0.33 18.63
C ALA A 47 -11.22 -0.58 17.40
N ASP A 48 -10.40 -1.64 17.42
CA ASP A 48 -10.34 -2.62 16.31
C ASP A 48 -11.72 -3.28 16.10
N ARG A 49 -12.38 -3.72 17.20
CA ARG A 49 -13.71 -4.35 17.11
C ARG A 49 -14.77 -3.42 16.55
N TYR A 50 -14.71 -2.15 16.90
CA TYR A 50 -15.63 -1.15 16.39
C TYR A 50 -15.45 -0.94 14.88
N ILE A 51 -14.21 -0.73 14.44
CA ILE A 51 -13.89 -0.50 13.04
C ILE A 51 -14.24 -1.72 12.17
N LEU A 52 -13.98 -2.93 12.64
CA LEU A 52 -14.27 -4.18 11.90
C LEU A 52 -15.79 -4.48 11.76
N GLN A 53 -16.67 -3.70 12.37
CA GLN A 53 -18.11 -3.77 12.10
C GLN A 53 -18.47 -3.16 10.75
N ASP A 54 -17.66 -2.22 10.24
CA ASP A 54 -17.81 -1.69 8.90
C ASP A 54 -17.42 -2.77 7.87
N LYS A 55 -18.36 -3.12 7.00
CA LYS A 55 -18.20 -4.17 5.99
C LYS A 55 -17.76 -3.65 4.63
N ASP A 56 -17.52 -2.36 4.51
CA ASP A 56 -16.92 -1.80 3.32
C ASP A 56 -15.54 -2.42 3.04
N MET A 57 -15.24 -2.60 1.76
CA MET A 57 -14.12 -3.46 1.37
C MET A 57 -12.75 -2.80 1.51
N ASN A 58 -12.65 -1.48 1.31
CA ASN A 58 -11.35 -0.87 1.07
C ASN A 58 -11.25 0.56 1.60
N TYR A 59 -11.14 0.72 2.90
CA TYR A 59 -10.83 1.99 3.56
C TYR A 59 -9.53 1.87 4.36
N ARG A 60 -8.92 3.01 4.69
CA ARG A 60 -7.72 3.06 5.51
C ARG A 60 -7.99 3.60 6.91
N VAL A 61 -7.14 3.19 7.84
CA VAL A 61 -7.15 3.59 9.24
C VAL A 61 -5.85 4.29 9.58
N LEU A 62 -5.95 5.44 10.25
CA LEU A 62 -4.82 6.11 10.88
C LEU A 62 -4.86 5.84 12.38
N ASN A 63 -3.82 5.24 12.93
CA ASN A 63 -3.71 5.03 14.38
C ASN A 63 -2.84 6.12 15.02
N ALA A 64 -3.43 7.23 15.42
CA ALA A 64 -2.74 8.31 16.11
C ALA A 64 -2.42 7.98 17.59
N ALA A 65 -2.93 6.84 18.10
CA ALA A 65 -2.63 6.35 19.45
C ALA A 65 -1.42 5.39 19.49
N ALA A 66 -0.75 5.14 18.34
CA ALA A 66 0.35 4.19 18.23
C ALA A 66 1.61 4.56 19.05
N GLY A 67 1.71 5.79 19.51
CA GLY A 67 2.84 6.26 20.32
C GLY A 67 2.71 7.72 20.72
N PRO A 68 3.75 8.31 21.30
CA PRO A 68 3.70 9.66 21.88
C PRO A 68 3.60 10.77 20.81
N THR A 69 3.88 10.46 19.57
CA THR A 69 3.80 11.41 18.44
C THR A 69 3.13 10.77 17.24
N LEU A 70 2.56 11.59 16.37
CA LEU A 70 1.95 11.13 15.11
C LEU A 70 2.96 10.37 14.22
N ALA A 71 4.25 10.70 14.30
CA ALA A 71 5.32 9.99 13.58
C ALA A 71 5.38 8.49 13.92
N ALA A 72 5.01 8.09 15.14
CA ALA A 72 4.95 6.68 15.53
C ALA A 72 3.93 5.89 14.70
N SER A 73 2.82 6.51 14.30
CA SER A 73 1.77 5.89 13.48
C SER A 73 2.27 5.40 12.12
N PHE A 74 3.34 5.99 11.60
CA PHE A 74 3.90 5.63 10.28
C PHE A 74 5.00 4.56 10.36
N ASN A 75 5.31 4.06 11.56
CA ASN A 75 6.35 3.06 11.79
C ASN A 75 5.89 1.87 12.63
N GLU A 76 4.63 1.80 13.05
CA GLU A 76 4.10 0.69 13.85
C GLU A 76 3.40 -0.35 12.97
N PRO A 77 3.58 -1.66 13.24
CA PRO A 77 3.03 -2.73 12.42
C PRO A 77 1.65 -3.22 12.89
N ARG A 78 1.21 -2.86 14.11
CA ARG A 78 0.01 -3.43 14.75
C ARG A 78 -1.28 -3.10 14.00
N THR A 79 -1.42 -1.85 13.56
CA THR A 79 -2.62 -1.41 12.82
C THR A 79 -2.79 -2.20 11.53
N SER A 80 -1.70 -2.50 10.83
CA SER A 80 -1.73 -3.30 9.59
C SER A 80 -2.13 -4.75 9.79
N TYR A 81 -2.14 -5.25 11.03
CA TYR A 81 -2.58 -6.61 11.35
C TYR A 81 -4.09 -6.78 11.22
N TYR A 82 -4.86 -5.73 11.54
CA TYR A 82 -6.32 -5.75 11.50
C TYR A 82 -6.92 -4.90 10.38
N HIS A 83 -6.22 -3.84 9.95
CA HIS A 83 -6.76 -2.80 9.07
C HIS A 83 -5.77 -2.44 7.97
N LYS A 84 -6.27 -1.90 6.87
CA LYS A 84 -5.42 -1.21 5.89
C LYS A 84 -4.96 0.11 6.52
N SER A 85 -3.68 0.19 6.87
CA SER A 85 -3.11 1.34 7.56
C SER A 85 -2.65 2.42 6.58
N VAL A 86 -2.82 3.69 6.95
CA VAL A 86 -2.17 4.82 6.28
C VAL A 86 -0.66 4.81 6.54
N GLY A 87 -0.25 4.27 7.70
CA GLY A 87 1.14 4.16 8.12
C GLY A 87 1.70 2.74 7.97
N GLY A 88 2.53 2.35 8.93
CA GLY A 88 3.15 1.04 9.01
C GLY A 88 4.61 1.02 8.60
N TYR A 89 5.36 0.10 9.23
CA TYR A 89 6.77 -0.11 8.89
C TYR A 89 6.89 -1.04 7.68
N HIS A 90 7.63 -0.59 6.67
CA HIS A 90 7.99 -1.41 5.52
C HIS A 90 9.37 -1.01 4.99
N ALA A 91 10.30 -1.98 4.90
CA ALA A 91 11.67 -1.72 4.46
C ALA A 91 11.77 -1.27 2.99
N ALA A 92 10.83 -1.68 2.14
CA ALA A 92 10.75 -1.32 0.72
C ALA A 92 9.62 -0.31 0.45
N LYS A 93 9.39 0.65 1.35
CA LYS A 93 8.41 1.72 1.18
C LYS A 93 8.76 2.57 -0.04
N LEU A 94 7.75 2.91 -0.85
CA LEU A 94 7.94 3.81 -1.99
C LEU A 94 8.43 5.19 -1.51
N ARG A 95 9.46 5.73 -2.15
CA ARG A 95 10.04 7.03 -1.79
C ARG A 95 8.99 8.13 -1.79
N ARG A 96 8.14 8.21 -2.82
CA ARG A 96 7.05 9.19 -2.87
C ARG A 96 6.06 9.09 -1.73
N TYR A 97 5.78 7.86 -1.25
CA TYR A 97 4.90 7.70 -0.10
C TYR A 97 5.59 8.16 1.20
N GLN A 98 6.89 7.93 1.32
CA GLN A 98 7.68 8.47 2.43
C GLN A 98 7.72 10.01 2.42
N ASP A 99 7.92 10.61 1.25
CA ASP A 99 7.87 12.07 1.09
C ASP A 99 6.48 12.62 1.47
N LEU A 100 5.39 11.94 1.08
CA LEU A 100 4.03 12.30 1.47
C LEU A 100 3.84 12.23 3.00
N ILE A 101 4.41 11.20 3.66
CA ILE A 101 4.39 11.11 5.12
C ILE A 101 5.10 12.32 5.73
N GLU A 102 6.32 12.61 5.29
CA GLU A 102 7.18 13.64 5.87
C GLU A 102 6.61 15.06 5.69
N HIS A 103 6.04 15.36 4.52
CA HIS A 103 5.59 16.70 4.18
C HIS A 103 4.11 16.97 4.47
N GLN A 104 3.25 15.95 4.46
CA GLN A 104 1.81 16.13 4.56
C GLN A 104 1.19 15.37 5.74
N LEU A 105 1.44 14.06 5.85
CA LEU A 105 0.74 13.23 6.82
C LEU A 105 1.21 13.46 8.25
N MET A 106 2.49 13.80 8.48
CA MET A 106 2.99 14.22 9.81
C MET A 106 2.34 15.52 10.30
N ASN A 107 1.84 16.33 9.37
CA ASN A 107 1.08 17.55 9.68
C ASN A 107 -0.43 17.28 9.75
N ALA A 108 -0.86 16.02 9.69
CA ALA A 108 -2.26 15.60 9.69
C ALA A 108 -3.12 16.32 8.63
N ASN A 109 -2.54 16.60 7.43
CA ASN A 109 -3.24 17.30 6.36
C ASN A 109 -4.55 16.60 6.02
N PRO A 110 -5.73 17.22 6.26
CA PRO A 110 -7.01 16.59 6.09
C PRO A 110 -7.32 16.27 4.61
N ALA A 111 -6.90 17.11 3.67
CA ALA A 111 -7.08 16.85 2.24
C ALA A 111 -6.37 15.56 1.81
N VAL A 112 -5.14 15.36 2.30
CA VAL A 112 -4.35 14.15 2.01
C VAL A 112 -4.94 12.92 2.69
N LEU A 113 -5.43 13.03 3.93
CA LEU A 113 -6.13 11.93 4.60
C LEU A 113 -7.43 11.57 3.86
N ASN A 114 -8.17 12.56 3.37
CA ASN A 114 -9.41 12.36 2.62
C ASN A 114 -9.17 11.62 1.30
N MET A 115 -8.17 12.03 0.51
CA MET A 115 -7.85 11.39 -0.77
C MET A 115 -7.28 9.97 -0.60
N LEU A 116 -6.66 9.67 0.55
CA LEU A 116 -6.20 8.33 0.91
C LEU A 116 -7.34 7.44 1.45
N ASN A 117 -8.59 7.89 1.41
CA ASN A 117 -9.73 7.18 1.99
C ASN A 117 -9.51 6.77 3.46
N THR A 118 -8.92 7.67 4.25
CA THR A 118 -8.72 7.46 5.69
C THR A 118 -10.05 7.65 6.39
N ARG A 119 -10.81 6.56 6.53
CA ARG A 119 -12.19 6.58 7.06
C ARG A 119 -12.23 6.65 8.58
N TYR A 120 -11.28 6.02 9.27
CA TYR A 120 -11.22 5.98 10.72
C TYR A 120 -9.87 6.46 11.22
N ILE A 121 -9.92 7.20 12.34
CA ILE A 121 -8.75 7.65 13.07
C ILE A 121 -8.88 7.14 14.50
N ILE A 122 -7.92 6.33 14.96
CA ILE A 122 -7.82 5.89 16.34
C ILE A 122 -7.04 6.97 17.09
N GLN A 123 -7.63 7.57 18.12
CA GLN A 123 -7.04 8.64 18.90
C GLN A 123 -6.79 8.21 20.35
N PRO A 124 -5.70 8.65 20.99
CA PRO A 124 -5.47 8.40 22.40
C PRO A 124 -6.40 9.27 23.26
N LEU A 125 -6.85 8.72 24.37
CA LEU A 125 -7.53 9.44 25.44
C LEU A 125 -6.57 9.67 26.61
N GLU A 126 -6.85 10.70 27.44
CA GLU A 126 -6.02 11.06 28.61
C GLU A 126 -5.87 9.93 29.64
N ASN A 127 -6.81 9.02 29.72
CA ASN A 127 -6.80 7.84 30.59
C ASN A 127 -6.03 6.63 30.03
N GLY A 128 -5.29 6.80 28.93
CA GLY A 128 -4.55 5.74 28.25
C GLY A 128 -5.42 4.77 27.43
N LYS A 129 -6.73 5.06 27.29
CA LYS A 129 -7.62 4.36 26.38
C LYS A 129 -7.56 4.94 24.98
N GLU A 130 -8.16 4.24 24.03
CA GLU A 130 -8.29 4.66 22.63
C GLU A 130 -9.76 4.98 22.33
N THR A 131 -9.98 5.93 21.44
CA THR A 131 -11.30 6.20 20.84
C THR A 131 -11.20 6.18 19.33
N VAL A 132 -12.32 5.96 18.65
CA VAL A 132 -12.40 5.96 17.20
C VAL A 132 -13.20 7.15 16.72
N VAL A 133 -12.61 7.93 15.84
CA VAL A 133 -13.27 9.04 15.15
C VAL A 133 -13.46 8.66 13.69
N ARG A 134 -14.69 8.75 13.19
CA ARG A 134 -14.98 8.59 11.76
C ARG A 134 -14.65 9.90 11.04
N ASN A 135 -13.90 9.81 9.95
CA ASN A 135 -13.63 10.94 9.07
C ASN A 135 -14.73 11.08 8.01
N PRO A 136 -15.60 12.09 8.09
CA PRO A 136 -16.68 12.28 7.12
C PRO A 136 -16.17 12.80 5.77
N GLY A 137 -14.94 13.33 5.72
CA GLY A 137 -14.32 13.85 4.51
C GLY A 137 -13.62 12.80 3.64
N ALA A 138 -13.54 11.53 4.06
CA ALA A 138 -12.94 10.47 3.27
C ALA A 138 -13.67 10.30 1.93
N LEU A 139 -12.94 10.36 0.81
CA LEU A 139 -13.52 10.42 -0.55
C LEU A 139 -13.93 9.05 -1.11
N GLY A 140 -13.71 7.98 -0.36
CA GLY A 140 -13.99 6.63 -0.84
C GLY A 140 -12.86 6.07 -1.71
N ASN A 141 -13.19 5.02 -2.47
CA ASN A 141 -12.20 4.27 -3.24
C ASN A 141 -11.91 4.89 -4.60
N ALA A 142 -12.87 5.64 -5.15
CA ALA A 142 -12.71 6.37 -6.40
C ALA A 142 -13.73 7.51 -6.49
N TRP A 143 -13.40 8.56 -7.25
CA TRP A 143 -14.27 9.71 -7.52
C TRP A 143 -13.87 10.41 -8.81
N PHE A 144 -14.80 11.13 -9.43
CA PHE A 144 -14.52 12.00 -10.56
C PHE A 144 -14.09 13.39 -10.09
N VAL A 145 -13.18 14.03 -10.81
CA VAL A 145 -12.72 15.39 -10.54
C VAL A 145 -13.20 16.36 -11.62
N SER A 146 -13.36 17.63 -11.25
CA SER A 146 -13.87 18.68 -12.15
C SER A 146 -12.77 19.43 -12.88
N GLU A 147 -11.56 19.47 -12.31
CA GLU A 147 -10.44 20.18 -12.89
C GLU A 147 -9.09 19.49 -12.63
N VAL A 148 -8.09 19.91 -13.41
CA VAL A 148 -6.70 19.48 -13.26
C VAL A 148 -5.81 20.70 -13.07
N LYS A 149 -5.05 20.71 -11.98
CA LYS A 149 -3.96 21.66 -11.74
C LYS A 149 -2.66 21.05 -12.24
N TRP A 150 -2.19 21.55 -13.39
CA TRP A 150 -0.93 21.09 -13.97
C TRP A 150 0.28 21.71 -13.26
N VAL A 151 1.25 20.88 -12.96
CA VAL A 151 2.53 21.26 -12.34
C VAL A 151 3.71 20.69 -13.13
N ASP A 152 4.90 21.29 -12.97
CA ASP A 152 6.05 20.97 -13.82
C ASP A 152 6.99 19.92 -13.22
N ASN A 153 6.90 19.65 -11.92
CA ASN A 153 7.78 18.72 -11.21
C ASN A 153 7.17 18.23 -9.89
N ALA A 154 7.88 17.31 -9.22
CA ALA A 154 7.45 16.68 -7.98
C ALA A 154 7.33 17.66 -6.81
N ASP A 155 8.20 18.66 -6.71
CA ASP A 155 8.18 19.62 -5.61
C ASP A 155 6.96 20.53 -5.72
N ALA A 156 6.65 21.02 -6.94
CA ALA A 156 5.45 21.78 -7.21
C ALA A 156 4.16 20.95 -7.02
N GLU A 157 4.22 19.63 -7.31
CA GLU A 157 3.12 18.69 -7.04
C GLU A 157 2.88 18.55 -5.52
N MET A 158 3.96 18.40 -4.72
CA MET A 158 3.90 18.31 -3.26
C MET A 158 3.38 19.61 -2.63
N GLU A 159 3.85 20.75 -3.09
CA GLU A 159 3.38 22.06 -2.64
C GLU A 159 1.89 22.25 -2.95
N ALA A 160 1.48 21.91 -4.17
CA ALA A 160 0.11 22.10 -4.63
C ALA A 160 -0.93 21.27 -3.86
N ILE A 161 -0.55 20.12 -3.28
CA ILE A 161 -1.44 19.29 -2.46
C ILE A 161 -1.48 19.72 -0.99
N THR A 162 -0.72 20.73 -0.59
CA THR A 162 -0.73 21.25 0.79
C THR A 162 -2.07 21.94 1.10
N ASP A 163 -2.60 22.68 0.13
CA ASP A 163 -3.88 23.39 0.23
C ASP A 163 -4.65 23.21 -1.07
N PHE A 164 -5.50 22.20 -1.15
CA PHE A 164 -6.36 21.90 -2.30
C PHE A 164 -7.59 21.10 -1.86
N ASP A 165 -8.61 21.11 -2.69
CA ASP A 165 -9.77 20.23 -2.54
C ASP A 165 -9.61 19.00 -3.44
N PRO A 166 -9.22 17.84 -2.90
CA PRO A 166 -9.05 16.62 -3.70
C PRO A 166 -10.36 16.05 -4.27
N SER A 167 -11.52 16.47 -3.76
CA SER A 167 -12.82 16.05 -4.30
C SER A 167 -13.15 16.74 -5.61
N PHE A 168 -12.51 17.89 -5.86
CA PHE A 168 -12.78 18.74 -7.02
C PHE A 168 -11.59 18.78 -8.00
N THR A 169 -10.36 18.87 -7.47
CA THR A 169 -9.15 19.11 -8.25
C THR A 169 -8.19 17.92 -8.18
N ALA A 170 -7.65 17.49 -9.31
CA ALA A 170 -6.47 16.62 -9.37
C ALA A 170 -5.22 17.45 -9.68
N VAL A 171 -4.17 17.29 -8.87
CA VAL A 171 -2.84 17.87 -9.13
C VAL A 171 -2.03 16.88 -9.96
N VAL A 172 -1.51 17.31 -11.11
CA VAL A 172 -0.90 16.43 -12.10
C VAL A 172 0.40 17.00 -12.65
N ASP A 173 1.46 16.20 -12.63
CA ASP A 173 2.71 16.49 -13.34
C ASP A 173 2.45 16.47 -14.87
N ARG A 174 2.87 17.53 -15.58
CA ARG A 174 2.66 17.71 -17.04
C ARG A 174 3.14 16.56 -17.90
N LYS A 175 4.05 15.72 -17.39
CA LYS A 175 4.49 14.51 -18.11
C LYS A 175 3.37 13.50 -18.36
N PHE A 176 2.27 13.55 -17.59
CA PHE A 176 1.09 12.69 -17.75
C PHE A 176 -0.01 13.33 -18.63
N LYS A 177 0.33 14.37 -19.38
CA LYS A 177 -0.62 15.07 -20.21
C LYS A 177 -1.22 14.20 -21.33
N ASN A 178 -0.43 13.26 -21.84
CA ASN A 178 -0.88 12.34 -22.88
C ASN A 178 -1.89 11.34 -22.37
N GLU A 179 -1.69 10.82 -21.15
CA GLU A 179 -2.55 9.82 -20.51
C GLU A 179 -3.89 10.40 -20.06
N ILE A 180 -3.90 11.67 -19.65
CA ILE A 180 -5.11 12.35 -19.16
C ILE A 180 -5.83 13.09 -20.30
N GLY A 181 -5.09 13.64 -21.25
CA GLY A 181 -5.60 14.54 -22.26
C GLY A 181 -5.69 16.00 -21.81
N GLU A 182 -5.96 16.89 -22.74
CA GLU A 182 -6.04 18.34 -22.46
C GLU A 182 -7.40 18.77 -21.92
N LYS A 183 -8.45 18.10 -22.37
CA LYS A 183 -9.84 18.47 -22.04
C LYS A 183 -10.33 17.65 -20.87
N ILE A 184 -10.51 18.30 -19.74
CA ILE A 184 -11.15 17.70 -18.56
C ILE A 184 -12.65 17.96 -18.66
N ILE A 185 -13.42 16.91 -18.49
CA ILE A 185 -14.89 16.96 -18.51
C ILE A 185 -15.36 16.87 -17.05
N PRO A 186 -15.96 17.94 -16.50
CA PRO A 186 -16.50 17.89 -15.15
C PRO A 186 -17.63 16.86 -15.03
N PRO A 187 -17.70 16.14 -13.89
CA PRO A 187 -18.80 15.23 -13.62
C PRO A 187 -20.11 15.99 -13.51
N VAL A 188 -21.21 15.32 -13.83
CA VAL A 188 -22.57 15.89 -13.68
C VAL A 188 -23.32 15.13 -12.60
N ALA A 189 -24.41 15.73 -12.10
CA ALA A 189 -25.24 15.09 -11.09
C ALA A 189 -25.74 13.72 -11.55
N GLY A 190 -25.47 12.70 -10.75
CA GLY A 190 -25.79 11.30 -11.05
C GLY A 190 -24.60 10.48 -11.56
N ASP A 191 -23.47 11.10 -11.91
CA ASP A 191 -22.24 10.35 -12.18
C ASP A 191 -21.75 9.68 -10.91
N THR A 192 -21.44 8.39 -10.99
CA THR A 192 -21.01 7.56 -9.86
C THR A 192 -19.86 6.64 -10.26
N ILE A 193 -18.99 6.36 -9.31
CA ILE A 193 -17.95 5.33 -9.41
C ILE A 193 -17.78 4.66 -8.04
N TYR A 194 -17.69 3.34 -8.01
CA TYR A 194 -17.53 2.59 -6.77
C TYR A 194 -16.81 1.26 -7.01
N GLU A 195 -16.10 0.78 -5.99
CA GLU A 195 -15.43 -0.51 -6.00
C GLU A 195 -16.45 -1.64 -5.79
N THR A 196 -16.40 -2.67 -6.62
CA THR A 196 -17.28 -3.84 -6.57
C THR A 196 -16.58 -5.10 -6.10
N ALA A 197 -15.26 -5.20 -6.30
CA ALA A 197 -14.45 -6.31 -5.82
C ALA A 197 -13.03 -5.85 -5.52
N TYR A 198 -12.46 -6.42 -4.45
CA TYR A 198 -11.08 -6.19 -4.02
C TYR A 198 -10.35 -7.51 -3.86
N LYS A 199 -9.22 -7.65 -4.55
CA LYS A 199 -8.17 -8.65 -4.29
C LYS A 199 -6.82 -7.93 -4.26
N PRO A 200 -5.79 -8.50 -3.63
CA PRO A 200 -4.48 -7.85 -3.56
C PRO A 200 -3.85 -7.52 -4.92
N ASP A 201 -4.19 -8.29 -5.95
CA ASP A 201 -3.69 -8.23 -7.31
C ASP A 201 -4.75 -7.81 -8.35
N GLU A 202 -6.00 -7.62 -7.94
CA GLU A 202 -7.09 -7.24 -8.84
C GLU A 202 -8.14 -6.38 -8.13
N LEU A 203 -8.42 -5.20 -8.70
CA LEU A 203 -9.41 -4.25 -8.19
C LEU A 203 -10.45 -4.03 -9.29
N THR A 204 -11.72 -4.18 -8.96
CA THR A 204 -12.82 -3.99 -9.91
C THR A 204 -13.70 -2.85 -9.46
N TYR A 205 -13.98 -1.93 -10.37
CA TYR A 205 -14.86 -0.79 -10.17
C TYR A 205 -15.96 -0.79 -11.22
N ARG A 206 -17.13 -0.29 -10.85
CA ARG A 206 -18.17 0.10 -11.79
C ARG A 206 -18.41 1.59 -11.72
N TYR A 207 -18.67 2.20 -12.87
CA TYR A 207 -19.04 3.59 -12.93
C TYR A 207 -20.16 3.81 -13.93
N GLN A 208 -20.91 4.87 -13.68
CA GLN A 208 -21.86 5.45 -14.62
C GLN A 208 -21.54 6.93 -14.74
N SER A 209 -21.26 7.40 -15.97
CA SER A 209 -21.02 8.81 -16.23
C SER A 209 -21.64 9.20 -17.56
N ARG A 210 -22.40 10.30 -17.56
CA ARG A 210 -23.07 10.77 -18.77
C ARG A 210 -22.09 11.25 -19.83
N ASN A 211 -21.00 11.88 -19.43
CA ASN A 211 -20.05 12.53 -20.34
C ASN A 211 -18.66 11.91 -20.31
N GLY A 212 -18.41 10.92 -19.44
CA GLY A 212 -17.08 10.49 -19.08
C GLY A 212 -16.38 11.49 -18.17
N GLY A 213 -15.07 11.34 -17.97
CA GLY A 213 -14.28 12.26 -17.15
C GLY A 213 -13.07 11.62 -16.50
N LEU A 214 -12.28 12.44 -15.82
CA LEU A 214 -11.11 11.98 -15.08
C LEU A 214 -11.54 11.41 -13.74
N ALA A 215 -11.35 10.10 -13.55
CA ALA A 215 -11.55 9.43 -12.28
C ALA A 215 -10.22 9.27 -11.53
N VAL A 216 -10.21 9.63 -10.25
CA VAL A 216 -9.12 9.41 -9.31
C VAL A 216 -9.45 8.21 -8.44
N PHE A 217 -8.47 7.33 -8.23
CA PHE A 217 -8.59 6.12 -7.42
C PHE A 217 -7.70 6.25 -6.19
N SER A 218 -8.25 5.95 -5.02
CA SER A 218 -7.50 5.98 -3.74
C SER A 218 -6.52 4.81 -3.63
N GLU A 219 -5.75 4.56 -4.70
CA GLU A 219 -4.74 3.52 -4.79
C GLU A 219 -3.39 4.10 -5.18
N ILE A 220 -2.32 3.56 -4.58
CA ILE A 220 -0.97 4.08 -4.80
C ILE A 220 -0.51 3.71 -6.21
N TYR A 221 -0.06 4.73 -6.95
CA TYR A 221 0.48 4.57 -8.30
C TYR A 221 1.79 3.82 -8.27
N PHE A 222 1.83 2.70 -9.01
CA PHE A 222 3.03 1.89 -9.23
C PHE A 222 3.01 1.38 -10.68
N PRO A 223 3.83 1.94 -11.59
CA PRO A 223 3.70 1.67 -13.02
C PRO A 223 4.24 0.29 -13.45
N TRP A 224 5.05 -0.35 -12.61
CA TRP A 224 5.71 -1.60 -12.96
C TRP A 224 4.87 -2.81 -12.57
N GLY A 225 3.81 -3.09 -13.35
CA GLY A 225 3.00 -4.28 -13.20
C GLY A 225 1.50 -4.05 -13.13
N TRP A 226 1.03 -2.89 -12.66
CA TRP A 226 -0.38 -2.57 -12.72
C TRP A 226 -0.81 -2.20 -14.13
N GLN A 227 -1.81 -2.90 -14.63
CA GLN A 227 -2.50 -2.65 -15.89
C GLN A 227 -3.94 -2.26 -15.59
N VAL A 228 -4.54 -1.42 -16.44
CA VAL A 228 -5.93 -1.02 -16.29
C VAL A 228 -6.67 -1.24 -17.60
N THR A 229 -7.90 -1.74 -17.49
CA THR A 229 -8.82 -1.94 -18.61
C THR A 229 -10.18 -1.35 -18.32
N VAL A 230 -10.85 -0.86 -19.36
CA VAL A 230 -12.27 -0.50 -19.35
C VAL A 230 -12.97 -1.48 -20.28
N ASP A 231 -13.93 -2.27 -19.76
CA ASP A 231 -14.61 -3.35 -20.48
C ASP A 231 -13.63 -4.28 -21.22
N GLY A 232 -12.52 -4.63 -20.57
CA GLY A 232 -11.47 -5.47 -21.11
C GLY A 232 -10.55 -4.80 -22.14
N LYS A 233 -10.74 -3.52 -22.49
CA LYS A 233 -9.85 -2.78 -23.38
C LYS A 233 -8.79 -2.02 -22.56
N PRO A 234 -7.50 -2.18 -22.87
CA PRO A 234 -6.45 -1.45 -22.19
C PRO A 234 -6.61 0.07 -22.31
N VAL A 235 -6.38 0.78 -21.21
CA VAL A 235 -6.37 2.24 -21.16
C VAL A 235 -5.15 2.71 -20.38
N ASP A 236 -4.76 3.97 -20.61
CA ASP A 236 -3.61 4.54 -19.92
C ASP A 236 -3.96 4.98 -18.50
N MET A 237 -2.99 4.87 -17.60
CA MET A 237 -3.09 5.24 -16.20
C MET A 237 -2.07 6.33 -15.88
N ALA A 238 -2.54 7.44 -15.32
CA ALA A 238 -1.70 8.53 -14.85
C ALA A 238 -1.49 8.49 -13.34
N ARG A 239 -0.42 9.15 -12.86
CA ARG A 239 -0.25 9.50 -11.45
C ARG A 239 -0.77 10.91 -11.21
N VAL A 240 -1.57 11.06 -10.15
CA VAL A 240 -2.11 12.35 -9.69
C VAL A 240 -1.94 12.49 -8.18
N ASN A 241 -2.08 13.71 -7.67
CA ASN A 241 -2.03 14.00 -6.24
C ASN A 241 -0.81 13.37 -5.56
N TYR A 242 0.34 13.42 -6.25
CA TYR A 242 1.64 12.92 -5.84
C TYR A 242 1.78 11.39 -5.81
N VAL A 243 0.75 10.63 -5.41
CA VAL A 243 0.83 9.18 -5.20
C VAL A 243 -0.34 8.37 -5.76
N LEU A 244 -1.45 8.99 -6.15
CA LEU A 244 -2.67 8.27 -6.53
C LEU A 244 -2.71 7.93 -8.03
N ARG A 245 -3.62 7.02 -8.40
CA ARG A 245 -3.90 6.65 -9.78
C ARG A 245 -5.05 7.47 -10.34
N ALA A 246 -5.02 7.77 -11.62
CA ALA A 246 -6.16 8.32 -12.33
C ALA A 246 -6.26 7.73 -13.74
N VAL A 247 -7.50 7.66 -14.24
CA VAL A 247 -7.83 7.18 -15.58
C VAL A 247 -8.87 8.11 -16.17
N ASN A 248 -8.67 8.51 -17.43
CA ASN A 248 -9.69 9.22 -18.18
C ASN A 248 -10.70 8.21 -18.75
N LEU A 249 -11.93 8.27 -18.25
CA LEU A 249 -12.97 7.28 -18.51
C LEU A 249 -13.96 7.77 -19.58
N PRO A 250 -14.40 6.90 -20.51
CA PRO A 250 -15.43 7.24 -21.49
C PRO A 250 -16.80 7.44 -20.85
N ALA A 251 -17.72 8.05 -21.63
CA ALA A 251 -19.12 8.15 -21.23
C ALA A 251 -19.83 6.80 -21.27
N GLY A 252 -20.70 6.52 -20.33
CA GLY A 252 -21.50 5.31 -20.29
C GLY A 252 -21.54 4.64 -18.90
N ASP A 253 -21.95 3.37 -18.91
CA ASP A 253 -21.91 2.45 -17.77
C ASP A 253 -20.91 1.35 -18.13
N HIS A 254 -19.80 1.32 -17.40
CA HIS A 254 -18.65 0.49 -17.73
C HIS A 254 -18.01 -0.11 -16.47
N GLU A 255 -17.19 -1.15 -16.70
CA GLU A 255 -16.36 -1.77 -15.67
C GLU A 255 -14.90 -1.40 -15.87
N VAL A 256 -14.23 -0.99 -14.79
CA VAL A 256 -12.79 -0.73 -14.74
C VAL A 256 -12.11 -1.80 -13.91
N ILE A 257 -11.11 -2.46 -14.47
CA ILE A 257 -10.33 -3.48 -13.78
C ILE A 257 -8.86 -3.07 -13.75
N PHE A 258 -8.30 -2.96 -12.56
CA PHE A 258 -6.86 -2.89 -12.35
C PHE A 258 -6.35 -4.29 -12.02
N ARG A 259 -5.34 -4.77 -12.76
CA ARG A 259 -4.68 -6.06 -12.50
C ARG A 259 -3.18 -5.88 -12.35
N PHE A 260 -2.62 -6.50 -11.31
CA PHE A 260 -1.19 -6.53 -11.09
C PHE A 260 -0.59 -7.78 -11.72
N ASP A 261 0.11 -7.62 -12.84
CA ASP A 261 0.71 -8.71 -13.61
C ASP A 261 2.08 -8.28 -14.19
N PRO A 262 3.13 -8.20 -13.33
CA PRO A 262 4.43 -7.70 -13.77
C PRO A 262 5.18 -8.73 -14.62
N GLN A 263 5.51 -8.36 -15.85
CA GLN A 263 6.29 -9.19 -16.79
C GLN A 263 7.63 -9.66 -16.20
N SER A 264 8.23 -8.88 -15.30
CA SER A 264 9.47 -9.25 -14.62
C SER A 264 9.34 -10.52 -13.79
N VAL A 265 8.18 -10.76 -13.15
CA VAL A 265 7.92 -11.99 -12.38
C VAL A 265 7.89 -13.19 -13.33
N HIS A 266 7.13 -13.13 -14.41
CA HIS A 266 7.06 -14.22 -15.40
C HIS A 266 8.44 -14.56 -15.98
N THR A 267 9.23 -13.55 -16.31
CA THR A 267 10.58 -13.75 -16.83
C THR A 267 11.50 -14.40 -15.80
N THR A 268 11.49 -13.92 -14.56
CA THR A 268 12.35 -14.47 -13.51
C THR A 268 11.94 -15.88 -13.08
N GLU A 269 10.65 -16.18 -13.05
CA GLU A 269 10.14 -17.54 -12.81
C GLU A 269 10.60 -18.50 -13.93
N ALA A 270 10.47 -18.12 -15.19
CA ALA A 270 10.94 -18.93 -16.30
C ALA A 270 12.45 -19.22 -16.19
N VAL A 271 13.27 -18.21 -15.88
CA VAL A 271 14.71 -18.38 -15.65
C VAL A 271 14.99 -19.31 -14.46
N ALA A 272 14.24 -19.16 -13.36
CA ALA A 272 14.41 -20.01 -12.18
C ALA A 272 14.08 -21.48 -12.48
N TYR A 273 12.99 -21.77 -13.19
CA TYR A 273 12.63 -23.13 -13.59
C TYR A 273 13.67 -23.74 -14.54
N VAL A 274 14.11 -22.99 -15.56
CA VAL A 274 15.17 -23.47 -16.47
C VAL A 274 16.45 -23.79 -15.69
N SER A 275 16.86 -22.93 -14.78
CA SER A 275 18.04 -23.15 -13.93
C SER A 275 17.89 -24.40 -13.05
N LEU A 276 16.71 -24.58 -12.45
CA LEU A 276 16.40 -25.76 -11.64
C LEU A 276 16.50 -27.06 -12.49
N PHE A 277 15.92 -27.09 -13.68
CA PHE A 277 16.00 -28.23 -14.56
C PHE A 277 17.44 -28.55 -15.01
N LEU A 278 18.25 -27.53 -15.29
CA LEU A 278 19.66 -27.72 -15.61
C LEU A 278 20.45 -28.32 -14.46
N ILE A 279 20.21 -27.85 -13.22
CA ILE A 279 20.85 -28.38 -12.01
C ILE A 279 20.44 -29.84 -11.79
N LEU A 280 19.14 -30.15 -11.86
CA LEU A 280 18.65 -31.52 -11.68
C LEU A 280 19.18 -32.46 -12.79
N GLY A 281 19.23 -31.98 -14.03
CA GLY A 281 19.83 -32.74 -15.14
C GLY A 281 21.31 -33.04 -14.93
N ALA A 282 22.07 -32.08 -14.41
CA ALA A 282 23.48 -32.30 -14.07
C ALA A 282 23.67 -33.37 -13.01
N PHE A 283 22.78 -33.45 -11.99
CA PHE A 283 22.83 -34.53 -10.98
C PHE A 283 22.50 -35.92 -11.51
N VAL A 284 21.77 -36.03 -12.61
CA VAL A 284 21.41 -37.33 -13.23
C VAL A 284 22.56 -37.85 -14.11
N VAL A 285 23.42 -36.96 -14.60
CA VAL A 285 24.52 -37.32 -15.52
C VAL A 285 25.81 -37.66 -14.77
N VAL A 286 25.95 -37.27 -13.51
CA VAL A 286 27.05 -37.60 -12.60
C VAL A 286 26.77 -38.85 -11.78
#